data_ab5e3c0e4ab4e8abdba22aa36bc66298
#
_entry.id   ab5e3c0e4ab4e8abdba22aa36bc66298
#
_cell.length_a   1.000
_cell.length_b   1.000
_cell.length_c   1.000
_cell.angle_alpha   90.00
_cell.angle_beta   90.00
_cell.angle_gamma   90.00
#
_symmetry.space_group_name_H-M   'P 1'
#
loop_
_entity.id
_entity.type
_entity.pdbx_description
1 polymer ?
#
loop_
_entity_poly.entity_id
_entity_poly.type
_entity_poly.pdbx_seq_one_letter_code
_entity_poly.pdbx_strand_id
1 'polypeptide(L)'
;MNQDLTKGSIIKSMLLFAIPMILGDLLQQCYNIADTLIVGQFLGRNALAAVGSSFTLMTFLTSIILGLCMGSGALFSMRFGEGNEKALRENLCASFFFIAFVTVLLNILSFLCLDSLRIFLQVPLEVWSDMHFYLFIIFLGIPAVFLYNYFSSYLRAIGNSVVPLWFLAVSAILNIILDLWFVIGLHLSVGGAAEATVVAQYVSGIGIAIYTLTHFSQVRSIWNIHCLKKERIHEIISFSTLTCVQQSVMNLGILMVQGLVNSFGPIVMAAFAAGVKIDAFAYMPVQDFGNAFSTFIAQNYGARKNDRIRSGLKSAVCISMAFCIVISALVFIFAKPLMSIFVDANEIEIIQEGVRYLRIEGAFYCGIGCLFLLYGLYRALGRPGMSVVLTVISLGTRVVLAYILSSIVGVCGIWWSVPIGWFLADITGLFYYKAKKKELF
;
A
#
# COMPACT_ATOMS: atom_id res chain seq x y z
N MET A 1 -8.63 -20.40 8.71
CA MET A 1 -7.96 -20.85 9.96
C MET A 1 -7.32 -19.64 10.60
N ASN A 2 -7.71 -19.28 11.81
CA ASN A 2 -7.09 -18.18 12.55
C ASN A 2 -5.76 -18.68 13.13
N GLN A 3 -4.68 -17.98 12.82
CA GLN A 3 -3.33 -18.34 13.27
C GLN A 3 -2.97 -17.49 14.49
N ASP A 4 -2.88 -18.09 15.67
CA ASP A 4 -2.39 -17.42 16.88
C ASP A 4 -0.87 -17.19 16.75
N LEU A 5 -0.49 -15.96 16.35
CA LEU A 5 0.91 -15.59 16.14
C LEU A 5 1.72 -15.52 17.43
N THR A 6 1.06 -15.65 18.59
CA THR A 6 1.72 -15.68 19.90
C THR A 6 2.24 -17.08 20.29
N LYS A 7 1.98 -18.11 19.47
CA LYS A 7 2.35 -19.51 19.71
C LYS A 7 3.11 -20.12 18.54
N GLY A 8 3.71 -21.28 18.73
CA GLY A 8 4.38 -22.07 17.70
C GLY A 8 5.70 -21.48 17.20
N SER A 9 6.20 -22.01 16.08
CA SER A 9 7.45 -21.56 15.45
C SER A 9 7.34 -20.17 14.88
N ILE A 10 8.24 -19.28 15.22
CA ILE A 10 8.23 -17.85 14.84
C ILE A 10 8.29 -17.70 13.32
N ILE A 11 9.29 -18.30 12.68
CA ILE A 11 9.51 -18.19 11.23
C ILE A 11 8.32 -18.75 10.46
N LYS A 12 7.88 -19.96 10.83
CA LYS A 12 6.73 -20.60 10.17
C LYS A 12 5.46 -19.78 10.29
N SER A 13 5.19 -19.23 11.49
CA SER A 13 4.00 -18.39 11.72
C SER A 13 4.04 -17.12 10.89
N MET A 14 5.19 -16.41 10.85
CA MET A 14 5.31 -15.19 10.04
C MET A 14 5.19 -15.47 8.54
N LEU A 15 5.84 -16.50 8.02
CA LEU A 15 5.78 -16.82 6.59
C LEU A 15 4.40 -17.30 6.15
N LEU A 16 3.77 -18.22 6.90
CA LEU A 16 2.41 -18.68 6.58
C LEU A 16 1.37 -17.55 6.64
N PHE A 17 1.62 -16.54 7.46
CA PHE A 17 0.75 -15.36 7.54
C PHE A 17 1.07 -14.34 6.43
N ALA A 18 2.35 -14.13 6.08
CA ALA A 18 2.78 -13.18 5.07
C ALA A 18 2.48 -13.64 3.63
N ILE A 19 2.67 -14.92 3.31
CA ILE A 19 2.48 -15.45 1.95
C ILE A 19 1.11 -15.12 1.36
N PRO A 20 -0.03 -15.32 2.05
CA PRO A 20 -1.34 -14.93 1.51
C PRO A 20 -1.48 -13.43 1.29
N MET A 21 -0.83 -12.58 2.10
CA MET A 21 -0.84 -11.12 1.91
C MET A 21 -0.08 -10.75 0.64
N ILE A 22 1.13 -11.28 0.48
CA ILE A 22 1.97 -11.07 -0.72
C ILE A 22 1.25 -11.54 -1.99
N LEU A 23 0.66 -12.74 -1.94
CA LEU A 23 -0.10 -13.27 -3.09
C LEU A 23 -1.33 -12.39 -3.41
N GLY A 24 -1.98 -11.83 -2.41
CA GLY A 24 -3.10 -10.91 -2.60
C GLY A 24 -2.69 -9.64 -3.33
N ASP A 25 -1.61 -9.00 -2.89
CA ASP A 25 -1.15 -7.75 -3.48
C ASP A 25 -0.54 -7.98 -4.88
N LEU A 26 0.16 -9.10 -5.12
CA LEU A 26 0.59 -9.49 -6.46
C LEU A 26 -0.59 -9.73 -7.40
N LEU A 27 -1.63 -10.41 -6.94
CA LEU A 27 -2.85 -10.64 -7.71
C LEU A 27 -3.55 -9.30 -8.04
N GLN A 28 -3.55 -8.36 -7.10
CA GLN A 28 -4.06 -7.01 -7.32
C GLN A 28 -3.28 -6.27 -8.42
N GLN A 29 -1.96 -6.40 -8.46
CA GLN A 29 -1.16 -5.82 -9.54
C GLN A 29 -1.44 -6.49 -10.89
N CYS A 30 -1.60 -7.81 -10.91
CA CYS A 30 -1.94 -8.52 -12.14
C CYS A 30 -3.28 -8.04 -12.73
N TYR A 31 -4.32 -7.88 -11.92
CA TYR A 31 -5.59 -7.39 -12.46
C TYR A 31 -5.52 -5.91 -12.88
N ASN A 32 -4.78 -5.05 -12.17
CA ASN A 32 -4.57 -3.66 -12.60
C ASN A 32 -3.88 -3.57 -13.97
N ILE A 33 -2.94 -4.49 -14.23
CA ILE A 33 -2.29 -4.60 -15.55
C ILE A 33 -3.30 -5.08 -16.60
N ALA A 34 -4.09 -6.09 -16.29
CA ALA A 34 -5.11 -6.62 -17.20
C ALA A 34 -6.15 -5.56 -17.60
N ASP A 35 -6.68 -4.81 -16.62
CA ASP A 35 -7.59 -3.67 -16.86
C ASP A 35 -6.95 -2.62 -17.78
N THR A 36 -5.71 -2.21 -17.47
CA THR A 36 -4.97 -1.25 -18.30
C THR A 36 -4.77 -1.76 -19.74
N LEU A 37 -4.48 -3.06 -19.91
CA LEU A 37 -4.32 -3.68 -21.24
C LEU A 37 -5.65 -3.72 -22.01
N ILE A 38 -6.75 -4.10 -21.35
CA ILE A 38 -8.08 -4.14 -21.97
C ILE A 38 -8.47 -2.73 -22.45
N VAL A 39 -8.36 -1.74 -21.57
CA VAL A 39 -8.67 -0.34 -21.91
C VAL A 39 -7.77 0.15 -23.06
N GLY A 40 -6.47 -0.08 -22.99
CA GLY A 40 -5.53 0.38 -24.01
C GLY A 40 -5.72 -0.26 -25.39
N GLN A 41 -6.05 -1.55 -25.43
CA GLN A 41 -6.22 -2.28 -26.69
C GLN A 41 -7.58 -2.03 -27.37
N PHE A 42 -8.64 -1.91 -26.56
CA PHE A 42 -10.00 -1.86 -27.10
C PHE A 42 -10.62 -0.46 -27.13
N LEU A 43 -10.19 0.46 -26.24
CA LEU A 43 -10.75 1.81 -26.13
C LEU A 43 -9.80 2.91 -26.66
N GLY A 44 -8.53 2.58 -26.88
CA GLY A 44 -7.57 3.46 -27.49
C GLY A 44 -6.85 4.44 -26.57
N ARG A 45 -6.09 5.38 -27.14
CA ARG A 45 -5.13 6.24 -26.44
C ARG A 45 -5.74 7.16 -25.40
N ASN A 46 -6.86 7.80 -25.72
CA ASN A 46 -7.49 8.80 -24.82
C ASN A 46 -8.05 8.11 -23.58
N ALA A 47 -8.70 6.95 -23.77
CA ALA A 47 -9.20 6.13 -22.68
C ALA A 47 -8.06 5.65 -21.75
N LEU A 48 -6.95 5.18 -22.34
CA LEU A 48 -5.77 4.76 -21.59
C LEU A 48 -5.16 5.91 -20.78
N ALA A 49 -5.08 7.11 -21.37
CA ALA A 49 -4.60 8.31 -20.69
C ALA A 49 -5.54 8.74 -19.54
N ALA A 50 -6.86 8.63 -19.75
CA ALA A 50 -7.87 8.93 -18.74
C ALA A 50 -7.75 7.97 -17.54
N VAL A 51 -7.70 6.68 -17.77
CA VAL A 51 -7.54 5.65 -16.71
C VAL A 51 -6.21 5.79 -16.00
N GLY A 52 -5.10 5.97 -16.72
CA GLY A 52 -3.78 6.14 -16.13
C GLY A 52 -3.66 7.37 -15.23
N SER A 53 -4.21 8.50 -15.65
CA SER A 53 -4.24 9.72 -14.82
C SER A 53 -5.13 9.55 -13.60
N SER A 54 -6.28 8.88 -13.76
CA SER A 54 -7.20 8.58 -12.67
C SER A 54 -6.59 7.63 -11.64
N PHE A 55 -5.77 6.67 -12.07
CA PHE A 55 -5.10 5.70 -11.19
C PHE A 55 -4.24 6.39 -10.12
N THR A 56 -3.47 7.40 -10.50
CA THR A 56 -2.62 8.15 -9.55
C THR A 56 -3.46 8.85 -8.47
N LEU A 57 -4.56 9.50 -8.86
CA LEU A 57 -5.47 10.13 -7.92
C LEU A 57 -6.13 9.10 -6.99
N MET A 58 -6.60 7.99 -7.55
CA MET A 58 -7.23 6.92 -6.77
C MET A 58 -6.25 6.27 -5.80
N THR A 59 -5.00 6.07 -6.20
CA THR A 59 -3.95 5.56 -5.31
C THR A 59 -3.75 6.48 -4.11
N PHE A 60 -3.77 7.79 -4.31
CA PHE A 60 -3.68 8.76 -3.22
C PHE A 60 -4.92 8.70 -2.30
N LEU A 61 -6.13 8.72 -2.84
CA LEU A 61 -7.37 8.67 -2.05
C LEU A 61 -7.50 7.36 -1.27
N THR A 62 -7.20 6.23 -1.91
CA THR A 62 -7.26 4.92 -1.26
C THR A 62 -6.18 4.74 -0.19
N SER A 63 -5.01 5.39 -0.33
CA SER A 63 -3.95 5.36 0.67
C SER A 63 -4.38 5.96 2.02
N ILE A 64 -5.29 6.93 2.00
CA ILE A 64 -5.87 7.51 3.21
C ILE A 64 -6.67 6.44 3.96
N ILE A 65 -7.57 5.76 3.26
CA ILE A 65 -8.41 4.69 3.85
C ILE A 65 -7.54 3.53 4.33
N LEU A 66 -6.59 3.11 3.49
CA LEU A 66 -5.65 2.04 3.83
C LEU A 66 -4.85 2.36 5.09
N GLY A 67 -4.30 3.58 5.17
CA GLY A 67 -3.54 4.03 6.35
C GLY A 67 -4.37 4.05 7.63
N LEU A 68 -5.62 4.53 7.55
CA LEU A 68 -6.55 4.50 8.68
C LEU A 68 -6.87 3.07 9.13
N CYS A 69 -7.12 2.16 8.19
CA CYS A 69 -7.40 0.75 8.48
C CYS A 69 -6.16 0.03 9.03
N MET A 70 -4.96 0.31 8.51
CA MET A 70 -3.71 -0.27 9.01
C MET A 70 -3.39 0.18 10.44
N GLY A 71 -3.59 1.45 10.77
CA GLY A 71 -3.42 1.96 12.12
C GLY A 71 -4.37 1.31 13.12
N SER A 72 -5.65 1.23 12.77
CA SER A 72 -6.66 0.51 13.56
C SER A 72 -6.32 -0.97 13.71
N GLY A 73 -5.88 -1.62 12.63
CA GLY A 73 -5.47 -3.04 12.61
C GLY A 73 -4.33 -3.36 13.58
N ALA A 74 -3.38 -2.44 13.76
CA ALA A 74 -2.33 -2.58 14.75
C ALA A 74 -2.90 -2.60 16.19
N LEU A 75 -3.84 -1.70 16.50
CA LEU A 75 -4.53 -1.68 17.79
C LEU A 75 -5.38 -2.95 18.00
N PHE A 76 -6.08 -3.42 16.97
CA PHE A 76 -6.81 -4.70 17.05
C PHE A 76 -5.88 -5.86 17.36
N SER A 77 -4.71 -5.91 16.74
CA SER A 77 -3.70 -6.95 16.96
C SER A 77 -3.19 -6.93 18.41
N MET A 78 -2.93 -5.73 18.96
CA MET A 78 -2.52 -5.58 20.35
C MET A 78 -3.61 -6.07 21.32
N ARG A 79 -4.87 -5.62 21.14
CA ARG A 79 -6.00 -6.01 22.00
C ARG A 79 -6.32 -7.50 21.89
N PHE A 80 -6.16 -8.07 20.69
CA PHE A 80 -6.28 -9.52 20.49
C PHE A 80 -5.18 -10.28 21.24
N GLY A 81 -3.93 -9.81 21.17
CA GLY A 81 -2.80 -10.38 21.92
C GLY A 81 -2.95 -10.29 23.42
N GLU A 82 -3.54 -9.19 23.95
CA GLU A 82 -3.88 -9.01 25.34
C GLU A 82 -4.98 -9.97 25.85
N GLY A 83 -5.72 -10.61 24.91
CA GLY A 83 -6.94 -11.35 25.27
C GLY A 83 -8.08 -10.45 25.76
N ASN A 84 -8.00 -9.15 25.56
CA ASN A 84 -8.98 -8.17 26.04
C ASN A 84 -10.09 -7.96 24.99
N GLU A 85 -11.05 -8.88 24.98
CA GLU A 85 -12.18 -8.84 24.04
C GLU A 85 -13.02 -7.57 24.17
N LYS A 86 -13.17 -7.02 25.38
CA LYS A 86 -13.96 -5.81 25.60
C LYS A 86 -13.29 -4.61 24.91
N ALA A 87 -12.00 -4.41 25.13
CA ALA A 87 -11.26 -3.35 24.48
C ALA A 87 -11.19 -3.53 22.95
N LEU A 88 -11.10 -4.77 22.47
CA LEU A 88 -11.16 -5.07 21.04
C LEU A 88 -12.50 -4.65 20.43
N ARG A 89 -13.64 -4.98 21.06
CA ARG A 89 -14.98 -4.57 20.62
C ARG A 89 -15.17 -3.05 20.62
N GLU A 90 -14.68 -2.38 21.69
CA GLU A 90 -14.71 -0.91 21.79
C GLU A 90 -13.89 -0.26 20.68
N ASN A 91 -12.68 -0.78 20.39
CA ASN A 91 -11.83 -0.29 19.31
C ASN A 91 -12.43 -0.57 17.91
N LEU A 92 -13.05 -1.73 17.70
CA LEU A 92 -13.77 -2.02 16.46
C LEU A 92 -14.92 -1.03 16.21
N CYS A 93 -15.73 -0.76 17.22
CA CYS A 93 -16.82 0.19 17.10
C CYS A 93 -16.30 1.60 16.80
N ALA A 94 -15.35 2.10 17.59
CA ALA A 94 -14.79 3.45 17.44
C ALA A 94 -14.11 3.65 16.07
N SER A 95 -13.33 2.66 15.62
CA SER A 95 -12.64 2.76 14.33
C SER A 95 -13.59 2.67 13.14
N PHE A 96 -14.62 1.83 13.21
CA PHE A 96 -15.60 1.72 12.13
C PHE A 96 -16.28 3.07 11.87
N PHE A 97 -16.83 3.68 12.91
CA PHE A 97 -17.51 4.97 12.76
C PHE A 97 -16.55 6.09 12.35
N PHE A 98 -15.35 6.12 12.91
CA PHE A 98 -14.34 7.12 12.55
C PHE A 98 -13.93 7.00 11.07
N ILE A 99 -13.58 5.79 10.63
CA ILE A 99 -13.11 5.58 9.25
C ILE A 99 -14.28 5.72 8.26
N ALA A 100 -15.48 5.25 8.62
CA ALA A 100 -16.68 5.46 7.80
C ALA A 100 -16.98 6.95 7.62
N PHE A 101 -16.91 7.74 8.69
CA PHE A 101 -17.08 9.20 8.62
C PHE A 101 -16.05 9.85 7.69
N VAL A 102 -14.76 9.51 7.84
CA VAL A 102 -13.70 10.02 6.96
C VAL A 102 -13.92 9.56 5.52
N THR A 103 -14.34 8.33 5.30
CA THR A 103 -14.64 7.79 3.95
C THR A 103 -15.77 8.55 3.28
N VAL A 104 -16.86 8.81 4.00
CA VAL A 104 -18.00 9.61 3.48
C VAL A 104 -17.56 11.03 3.17
N LEU A 105 -16.82 11.67 4.07
CA LEU A 105 -16.28 13.01 3.84
C LEU A 105 -15.38 13.05 2.60
N LEU A 106 -14.47 12.09 2.48
CA LEU A 106 -13.56 11.94 1.34
C LEU A 106 -14.34 11.75 0.03
N ASN A 107 -15.37 10.90 0.06
CA ASN A 107 -16.23 10.63 -1.08
C ASN A 107 -16.98 11.89 -1.52
N ILE A 108 -17.60 12.62 -0.59
CA ILE A 108 -18.29 13.90 -0.87
C ILE A 108 -17.31 14.92 -1.43
N LEU A 109 -16.13 15.09 -0.82
CA LEU A 109 -15.10 16.01 -1.31
C LEU A 109 -14.61 15.64 -2.71
N SER A 110 -14.45 14.34 -2.99
CA SER A 110 -14.06 13.87 -4.34
C SER A 110 -15.07 14.26 -5.41
N PHE A 111 -16.37 14.14 -5.13
CA PHE A 111 -17.41 14.59 -6.05
C PHE A 111 -17.48 16.12 -6.19
N LEU A 112 -17.37 16.86 -5.09
CA LEU A 112 -17.38 18.32 -5.10
C LEU A 112 -16.18 18.93 -5.84
N CYS A 113 -15.03 18.28 -5.76
CA CYS A 113 -13.80 18.74 -6.40
C CYS A 113 -13.60 18.16 -7.81
N LEU A 114 -14.48 17.30 -8.30
CA LEU A 114 -14.29 16.55 -9.55
C LEU A 114 -13.93 17.47 -10.73
N ASP A 115 -14.69 18.54 -10.95
CA ASP A 115 -14.42 19.49 -12.04
C ASP A 115 -13.12 20.28 -11.84
N SER A 116 -12.74 20.56 -10.59
CA SER A 116 -11.50 21.24 -10.25
C SER A 116 -10.26 20.39 -10.49
N LEU A 117 -10.39 19.06 -10.48
CA LEU A 117 -9.30 18.12 -10.72
C LEU A 117 -8.70 18.28 -12.11
N ARG A 118 -9.49 18.68 -13.11
CA ARG A 118 -8.99 18.95 -14.45
C ARG A 118 -7.90 20.01 -14.45
N ILE A 119 -8.15 21.12 -13.76
CA ILE A 119 -7.21 22.24 -13.68
C ILE A 119 -5.98 21.83 -12.85
N PHE A 120 -6.20 21.17 -11.72
CA PHE A 120 -5.15 20.72 -10.83
C PHE A 120 -4.21 19.71 -11.48
N LEU A 121 -4.75 18.74 -12.22
CA LEU A 121 -3.99 17.70 -12.92
C LEU A 121 -3.57 18.10 -14.33
N GLN A 122 -3.93 19.30 -14.80
CA GLN A 122 -3.64 19.83 -16.13
C GLN A 122 -4.05 18.87 -17.27
N VAL A 123 -5.22 18.25 -17.13
CA VAL A 123 -5.72 17.26 -18.10
C VAL A 123 -6.20 17.95 -19.37
N PRO A 124 -5.77 17.53 -20.58
CA PRO A 124 -6.26 18.03 -21.86
C PRO A 124 -7.77 17.84 -22.03
N LEU A 125 -8.41 18.76 -22.73
CA LEU A 125 -9.88 18.72 -22.96
C LEU A 125 -10.33 17.42 -23.66
N GLU A 126 -9.51 16.91 -24.55
CA GLU A 126 -9.79 15.69 -25.32
C GLU A 126 -9.89 14.43 -24.44
N VAL A 127 -9.15 14.41 -23.34
CA VAL A 127 -9.11 13.28 -22.38
C VAL A 127 -10.08 13.50 -21.22
N TRP A 128 -10.45 14.77 -20.97
CA TRP A 128 -11.23 15.13 -19.78
C TRP A 128 -12.61 14.48 -19.73
N SER A 129 -13.30 14.39 -20.85
CA SER A 129 -14.63 13.77 -20.90
C SER A 129 -14.61 12.32 -20.40
N ASP A 130 -13.64 11.54 -20.89
CA ASP A 130 -13.48 10.14 -20.51
C ASP A 130 -13.03 10.02 -19.06
N MET A 131 -12.07 10.86 -18.63
CA MET A 131 -11.57 10.86 -17.27
C MET A 131 -12.63 11.27 -16.25
N HIS A 132 -13.44 12.29 -16.56
CA HIS A 132 -14.52 12.75 -15.70
C HIS A 132 -15.57 11.65 -15.49
N PHE A 133 -16.00 11.00 -16.57
CA PHE A 133 -16.98 9.93 -16.50
C PHE A 133 -16.42 8.70 -15.74
N TYR A 134 -15.17 8.34 -16.00
CA TYR A 134 -14.48 7.28 -15.28
C TYR A 134 -14.39 7.57 -13.77
N LEU A 135 -13.91 8.75 -13.40
CA LEU A 135 -13.75 9.15 -11.99
C LEU A 135 -15.10 9.22 -11.26
N PHE A 136 -16.15 9.73 -11.94
CA PHE A 136 -17.49 9.78 -11.37
C PHE A 136 -17.96 8.38 -10.92
N ILE A 137 -17.76 7.36 -11.76
CA ILE A 137 -18.14 5.98 -11.44
C ILE A 137 -17.23 5.42 -10.36
N ILE A 138 -15.90 5.58 -10.49
CA ILE A 138 -14.93 5.01 -9.55
C ILE A 138 -15.12 5.58 -8.13
N PHE A 139 -15.49 6.84 -7.98
CA PHE A 139 -15.76 7.43 -6.66
C PHE A 139 -16.93 6.74 -5.94
N LEU A 140 -17.89 6.17 -6.67
CA LEU A 140 -18.92 5.32 -6.06
C LEU A 140 -18.36 4.05 -5.42
N GLY A 141 -17.17 3.61 -5.84
CA GLY A 141 -16.46 2.45 -5.27
C GLY A 141 -15.74 2.73 -3.94
N ILE A 142 -15.50 3.99 -3.56
CA ILE A 142 -14.76 4.35 -2.34
C ILE A 142 -15.34 3.68 -1.07
N PRO A 143 -16.66 3.62 -0.86
CA PRO A 143 -17.23 2.90 0.28
C PRO A 143 -16.93 1.39 0.27
N ALA A 144 -16.89 0.77 -0.91
CA ALA A 144 -16.55 -0.64 -1.04
C ALA A 144 -15.07 -0.92 -0.68
N VAL A 145 -14.17 0.00 -1.10
CA VAL A 145 -12.75 -0.02 -0.71
C VAL A 145 -12.60 0.08 0.82
N PHE A 146 -13.35 0.94 1.47
CA PHE A 146 -13.39 1.02 2.93
C PHE A 146 -13.83 -0.30 3.56
N LEU A 147 -14.95 -0.87 3.14
CA LEU A 147 -15.45 -2.13 3.69
C LEU A 147 -14.42 -3.25 3.57
N TYR A 148 -13.85 -3.42 2.37
CA TYR A 148 -12.83 -4.45 2.16
C TYR A 148 -11.61 -4.24 3.07
N ASN A 149 -11.03 -3.05 3.09
CA ASN A 149 -9.82 -2.77 3.87
C ASN A 149 -10.06 -2.85 5.38
N TYR A 150 -11.21 -2.39 5.85
CA TYR A 150 -11.57 -2.43 7.27
C TYR A 150 -11.69 -3.88 7.78
N PHE A 151 -12.51 -4.69 7.13
CA PHE A 151 -12.71 -6.08 7.56
C PHE A 151 -11.47 -6.95 7.32
N SER A 152 -10.71 -6.69 6.25
CA SER A 152 -9.41 -7.32 6.02
C SER A 152 -8.42 -7.00 7.14
N SER A 153 -8.35 -5.75 7.58
CA SER A 153 -7.49 -5.34 8.69
C SER A 153 -7.84 -6.04 10.00
N TYR A 154 -9.13 -6.21 10.29
CA TYR A 154 -9.58 -6.99 11.44
C TYR A 154 -9.19 -8.47 11.32
N LEU A 155 -9.47 -9.11 10.17
CA LEU A 155 -9.14 -10.51 9.96
C LEU A 155 -7.62 -10.76 10.06
N ARG A 156 -6.82 -9.88 9.46
CA ARG A 156 -5.35 -9.92 9.60
C ARG A 156 -4.93 -9.74 11.07
N ALA A 157 -5.59 -8.84 11.81
CA ALA A 157 -5.27 -8.60 13.22
C ALA A 157 -5.48 -9.83 14.12
N ILE A 158 -6.43 -10.70 13.79
CA ILE A 158 -6.67 -11.97 14.49
C ILE A 158 -5.91 -13.16 13.87
N GLY A 159 -4.96 -12.89 12.96
CA GLY A 159 -4.11 -13.90 12.32
C GLY A 159 -4.72 -14.62 11.13
N ASN A 160 -5.73 -14.07 10.49
CA ASN A 160 -6.35 -14.64 9.29
C ASN A 160 -6.05 -13.79 8.05
N SER A 161 -5.01 -14.15 7.30
CA SER A 161 -4.66 -13.51 6.03
C SER A 161 -5.23 -14.22 4.79
N VAL A 162 -5.75 -15.44 4.96
CA VAL A 162 -6.24 -16.27 3.85
C VAL A 162 -7.61 -15.81 3.36
N VAL A 163 -8.52 -15.46 4.27
CA VAL A 163 -9.87 -15.02 3.90
C VAL A 163 -9.85 -13.73 3.07
N PRO A 164 -9.11 -12.67 3.46
CA PRO A 164 -8.94 -11.50 2.61
C PRO A 164 -8.42 -11.83 1.20
N LEU A 165 -7.44 -12.75 1.09
CA LEU A 165 -6.93 -13.20 -0.21
C LEU A 165 -8.02 -13.81 -1.08
N TRP A 166 -8.89 -14.67 -0.54
CA TRP A 166 -9.97 -15.29 -1.30
C TRP A 166 -10.96 -14.26 -1.85
N PHE A 167 -11.39 -13.30 -1.02
CA PHE A 167 -12.28 -12.23 -1.49
C PHE A 167 -11.63 -11.35 -2.55
N LEU A 168 -10.32 -11.08 -2.42
CA LEU A 168 -9.58 -10.34 -3.42
C LEU A 168 -9.43 -11.14 -4.74
N ALA A 169 -9.18 -12.45 -4.64
CA ALA A 169 -9.09 -13.32 -5.82
C ALA A 169 -10.43 -13.37 -6.59
N VAL A 170 -11.55 -13.51 -5.87
CA VAL A 170 -12.88 -13.47 -6.48
C VAL A 170 -13.13 -12.10 -7.15
N SER A 171 -12.76 -11.01 -6.48
CA SER A 171 -12.89 -9.66 -7.03
C SER A 171 -12.05 -9.48 -8.30
N ALA A 172 -10.80 -9.93 -8.30
CA ALA A 172 -9.90 -9.82 -9.44
C ALA A 172 -10.40 -10.60 -10.67
N ILE A 173 -10.85 -11.84 -10.45
CA ILE A 173 -11.42 -12.67 -11.53
C ILE A 173 -12.71 -12.03 -12.06
N LEU A 174 -13.60 -11.58 -11.17
CA LEU A 174 -14.86 -10.95 -11.54
C LEU A 174 -14.62 -9.65 -12.32
N ASN A 175 -13.65 -8.83 -11.87
CA ASN A 175 -13.30 -7.59 -12.56
C ASN A 175 -12.87 -7.88 -14.01
N ILE A 176 -11.93 -8.80 -14.24
CA ILE A 176 -11.47 -9.16 -15.59
C ILE A 176 -12.64 -9.66 -16.47
N ILE A 177 -13.50 -10.50 -15.92
CA ILE A 177 -14.67 -11.01 -16.65
C ILE A 177 -15.62 -9.86 -17.03
N LEU A 178 -15.90 -8.97 -16.08
CA LEU A 178 -16.79 -7.83 -16.31
C LEU A 178 -16.16 -6.80 -17.26
N ASP A 179 -14.86 -6.54 -17.19
CA ASP A 179 -14.14 -5.68 -18.13
C ASP A 179 -14.29 -6.18 -19.55
N LEU A 180 -14.04 -7.47 -19.78
CA LEU A 180 -14.21 -8.07 -21.10
C LEU A 180 -15.67 -8.02 -21.57
N TRP A 181 -16.62 -8.25 -20.68
CA TRP A 181 -18.04 -8.21 -21.03
C TRP A 181 -18.54 -6.80 -21.29
N PHE A 182 -18.22 -5.83 -20.45
CA PHE A 182 -18.70 -4.45 -20.58
C PHE A 182 -17.99 -3.70 -21.73
N VAL A 183 -16.67 -3.85 -21.85
CA VAL A 183 -15.90 -3.15 -22.89
C VAL A 183 -16.06 -3.80 -24.25
N ILE A 184 -15.95 -5.13 -24.34
CA ILE A 184 -15.96 -5.84 -25.64
C ILE A 184 -17.37 -6.31 -25.98
N GLY A 185 -18.12 -6.90 -25.03
CA GLY A 185 -19.45 -7.47 -25.28
C GLY A 185 -20.54 -6.42 -25.43
N LEU A 186 -20.56 -5.42 -24.54
CA LEU A 186 -21.57 -4.36 -24.52
C LEU A 186 -21.11 -3.06 -25.19
N HIS A 187 -19.85 -2.98 -25.63
CA HIS A 187 -19.23 -1.80 -26.25
C HIS A 187 -19.38 -0.52 -25.39
N LEU A 188 -19.37 -0.68 -24.05
CA LEU A 188 -19.35 0.45 -23.14
C LEU A 188 -17.95 1.08 -23.22
N SER A 189 -17.94 2.43 -23.17
CA SER A 189 -16.68 3.19 -23.17
C SER A 189 -15.88 2.97 -21.89
N VAL A 190 -15.00 3.91 -21.55
CA VAL A 190 -14.20 3.92 -20.30
C VAL A 190 -15.06 3.73 -19.04
N GLY A 191 -16.34 4.14 -19.09
CA GLY A 191 -17.32 3.90 -18.02
C GLY A 191 -17.54 2.41 -17.73
N GLY A 192 -17.53 1.55 -18.75
CA GLY A 192 -17.67 0.10 -18.57
C GLY A 192 -16.55 -0.51 -17.71
N ALA A 193 -15.29 -0.11 -17.94
CA ALA A 193 -14.17 -0.54 -17.11
C ALA A 193 -14.29 -0.02 -15.67
N ALA A 194 -14.75 1.24 -15.49
CA ALA A 194 -15.02 1.79 -14.16
C ALA A 194 -16.13 1.02 -13.43
N GLU A 195 -17.24 0.71 -14.12
CA GLU A 195 -18.35 -0.06 -13.56
C GLU A 195 -17.90 -1.49 -13.16
N ALA A 196 -17.14 -2.17 -14.01
CA ALA A 196 -16.59 -3.49 -13.71
C ALA A 196 -15.75 -3.47 -12.44
N THR A 197 -14.87 -2.47 -12.30
CA THR A 197 -14.05 -2.29 -11.10
C THR A 197 -14.91 -2.04 -9.85
N VAL A 198 -15.89 -1.14 -9.92
CA VAL A 198 -16.76 -0.81 -8.78
C VAL A 198 -17.62 -2.01 -8.36
N VAL A 199 -18.21 -2.74 -9.31
CA VAL A 199 -18.99 -3.96 -9.01
C VAL A 199 -18.11 -5.01 -8.32
N ALA A 200 -16.91 -5.26 -8.84
CA ALA A 200 -15.97 -6.22 -8.25
C ALA A 200 -15.54 -5.80 -6.83
N GLN A 201 -15.31 -4.50 -6.59
CA GLN A 201 -15.00 -3.95 -5.26
C GLN A 201 -16.17 -4.13 -4.28
N TYR A 202 -17.42 -3.89 -4.71
CA TYR A 202 -18.60 -4.11 -3.86
C TYR A 202 -18.81 -5.59 -3.54
N VAL A 203 -18.61 -6.49 -4.49
CA VAL A 203 -18.72 -7.94 -4.24
C VAL A 203 -17.71 -8.38 -3.18
N SER A 204 -16.45 -7.94 -3.28
CA SER A 204 -15.44 -8.28 -2.26
C SER A 204 -15.68 -7.56 -0.93
N GLY A 205 -16.01 -6.25 -0.94
CA GLY A 205 -16.22 -5.46 0.27
C GLY A 205 -17.45 -5.90 1.07
N ILE A 206 -18.59 -6.12 0.40
CA ILE A 206 -19.80 -6.64 1.04
C ILE A 206 -19.62 -8.11 1.44
N GLY A 207 -19.00 -8.91 0.57
CA GLY A 207 -18.74 -10.32 0.84
C GLY A 207 -17.90 -10.53 2.10
N ILE A 208 -16.77 -9.84 2.23
CA ILE A 208 -15.91 -9.94 3.42
C ILE A 208 -16.60 -9.38 4.67
N ALA A 209 -17.43 -8.34 4.53
CA ALA A 209 -18.22 -7.77 5.63
C ALA A 209 -19.23 -8.80 6.15
N ILE A 210 -20.02 -9.42 5.27
CA ILE A 210 -20.99 -10.45 5.63
C ILE A 210 -20.27 -11.64 6.28
N TYR A 211 -19.18 -12.13 5.67
CA TYR A 211 -18.39 -13.22 6.22
C TYR A 211 -17.94 -12.90 7.65
N THR A 212 -17.37 -11.72 7.86
CA THR A 212 -16.81 -11.34 9.14
C THR A 212 -17.91 -11.14 10.21
N LEU A 213 -19.02 -10.50 9.85
CA LEU A 213 -20.17 -10.30 10.74
C LEU A 213 -20.86 -11.63 11.12
N THR A 214 -20.87 -12.62 10.24
CA THR A 214 -21.51 -13.92 10.53
C THR A 214 -20.63 -14.82 11.40
N HIS A 215 -19.31 -14.82 11.17
CA HIS A 215 -18.40 -15.76 11.83
C HIS A 215 -17.77 -15.20 13.13
N PHE A 216 -17.75 -13.87 13.34
CA PHE A 216 -17.08 -13.25 14.49
C PHE A 216 -18.05 -12.38 15.30
N SER A 217 -18.42 -12.87 16.47
CA SER A 217 -19.35 -12.15 17.38
C SER A 217 -18.80 -10.81 17.86
N GLN A 218 -17.46 -10.68 17.97
CA GLN A 218 -16.80 -9.44 18.37
C GLN A 218 -17.10 -8.29 17.41
N VAL A 219 -17.21 -8.57 16.11
CA VAL A 219 -17.46 -7.57 15.07
C VAL A 219 -18.90 -7.06 15.09
N ARG A 220 -19.86 -7.87 15.55
CA ARG A 220 -21.26 -7.45 15.68
C ARG A 220 -21.45 -6.30 16.68
N SER A 221 -20.46 -6.07 17.56
CA SER A 221 -20.47 -4.92 18.48
C SER A 221 -20.43 -3.56 17.77
N ILE A 222 -20.08 -3.51 16.48
CA ILE A 222 -20.16 -2.28 15.66
C ILE A 222 -21.57 -1.68 15.69
N TRP A 223 -22.61 -2.50 15.78
CA TRP A 223 -24.00 -2.04 15.87
C TRP A 223 -24.42 -1.56 17.24
N ASN A 224 -23.57 -1.71 18.27
CA ASN A 224 -23.86 -1.30 19.63
C ASN A 224 -23.18 0.04 19.97
N ILE A 225 -23.94 1.14 19.87
CA ILE A 225 -23.45 2.50 20.15
C ILE A 225 -22.88 2.65 21.56
N HIS A 226 -23.30 1.84 22.54
CA HIS A 226 -22.75 1.87 23.90
C HIS A 226 -21.27 1.42 23.97
N CYS A 227 -20.73 0.84 22.90
CA CYS A 227 -19.30 0.52 22.78
C CYS A 227 -18.44 1.76 22.44
N LEU A 228 -19.04 2.89 22.05
CA LEU A 228 -18.33 4.14 21.74
C LEU A 228 -17.88 4.83 23.03
N LYS A 229 -16.61 4.68 23.39
CA LYS A 229 -15.98 5.36 24.51
C LYS A 229 -15.02 6.44 24.04
N LYS A 230 -15.09 7.63 24.64
CA LYS A 230 -14.25 8.77 24.28
C LYS A 230 -12.76 8.45 24.29
N GLU A 231 -12.29 7.69 25.28
CA GLU A 231 -10.89 7.26 25.39
C GLU A 231 -10.45 6.41 24.20
N ARG A 232 -11.31 5.47 23.73
CA ARG A 232 -11.03 4.61 22.59
C ARG A 232 -11.08 5.36 21.28
N ILE A 233 -11.99 6.32 21.15
CA ILE A 233 -12.04 7.21 19.98
C ILE A 233 -10.74 8.00 19.88
N HIS A 234 -10.23 8.56 20.95
CA HIS A 234 -8.97 9.31 20.95
C HIS A 234 -7.76 8.41 20.60
N GLU A 235 -7.70 7.21 21.16
CA GLU A 235 -6.67 6.21 20.85
C GLU A 235 -6.67 5.85 19.36
N ILE A 236 -7.84 5.54 18.80
CA ILE A 236 -8.02 5.19 17.39
C ILE A 236 -7.66 6.37 16.47
N ILE A 237 -8.17 7.57 16.76
CA ILE A 237 -7.88 8.75 15.93
C ILE A 237 -6.37 8.99 15.91
N SER A 238 -5.70 8.99 17.05
CA SER A 238 -4.25 9.23 17.10
C SER A 238 -3.47 8.20 16.30
N PHE A 239 -3.75 6.92 16.48
CA PHE A 239 -3.04 5.82 15.80
C PHE A 239 -3.31 5.79 14.30
N SER A 240 -4.57 5.84 13.93
CA SER A 240 -5.00 5.73 12.54
C SER A 240 -4.59 6.95 11.74
N THR A 241 -4.71 8.17 12.30
CA THR A 241 -4.31 9.40 11.61
C THR A 241 -2.79 9.44 11.36
N LEU A 242 -1.97 9.05 12.35
CA LEU A 242 -0.52 9.00 12.15
C LEU A 242 -0.13 7.99 11.07
N THR A 243 -0.77 6.81 11.04
CA THR A 243 -0.51 5.82 9.99
C THR A 243 -1.02 6.29 8.62
N CYS A 244 -2.15 6.98 8.60
CA CYS A 244 -2.69 7.61 7.39
C CYS A 244 -1.72 8.68 6.84
N VAL A 245 -1.23 9.56 7.69
CA VAL A 245 -0.23 10.58 7.30
C VAL A 245 1.03 9.91 6.74
N GLN A 246 1.51 8.84 7.38
CA GLN A 246 2.65 8.07 6.87
C GLN A 246 2.41 7.57 5.45
N GLN A 247 1.28 6.90 5.19
CA GLN A 247 0.95 6.34 3.87
C GLN A 247 0.74 7.43 2.81
N SER A 248 0.07 8.52 3.17
CA SER A 248 -0.19 9.64 2.27
C SER A 248 1.10 10.38 1.90
N VAL A 249 1.98 10.64 2.87
CA VAL A 249 3.29 11.28 2.64
C VAL A 249 4.15 10.41 1.75
N MET A 250 4.11 9.07 1.92
CA MET A 250 4.86 8.15 1.09
C MET A 250 4.47 8.29 -0.39
N ASN A 251 3.18 8.33 -0.70
CA ASN A 251 2.70 8.49 -2.06
C ASN A 251 2.98 9.90 -2.64
N LEU A 252 2.83 10.94 -1.82
CA LEU A 252 3.12 12.31 -2.23
C LEU A 252 4.61 12.50 -2.58
N GLY A 253 5.52 11.91 -1.82
CA GLY A 253 6.96 11.99 -2.07
C GLY A 253 7.36 11.38 -3.41
N ILE A 254 6.71 10.29 -3.83
CA ILE A 254 6.92 9.68 -5.15
C ILE A 254 6.50 10.66 -6.26
N LEU A 255 5.35 11.32 -6.11
CA LEU A 255 4.85 12.30 -7.08
C LEU A 255 5.78 13.51 -7.23
N MET A 256 6.37 14.00 -6.14
CA MET A 256 7.31 15.13 -6.19
C MET A 256 8.57 14.79 -7.00
N VAL A 257 9.10 13.59 -6.86
CA VAL A 257 10.26 13.13 -7.65
C VAL A 257 9.87 12.94 -9.11
N GLN A 258 8.66 12.46 -9.41
CA GLN A 258 8.16 12.31 -10.77
C GLN A 258 8.18 13.63 -11.53
N GLY A 259 7.80 14.75 -10.89
CA GLY A 259 7.85 16.08 -11.51
C GLY A 259 9.26 16.48 -11.94
N LEU A 260 10.27 16.19 -11.11
CA LEU A 260 11.67 16.45 -11.44
C LEU A 260 12.17 15.53 -12.58
N VAL A 261 11.80 14.23 -12.56
CA VAL A 261 12.14 13.28 -13.62
C VAL A 261 11.59 13.77 -14.97
N ASN A 262 10.38 14.30 -14.98
CA ASN A 262 9.73 14.79 -16.21
C ASN A 262 10.51 15.95 -16.85
N SER A 263 11.22 16.77 -16.06
CA SER A 263 12.02 17.88 -16.58
C SER A 263 13.26 17.44 -17.38
N PHE A 264 13.67 16.17 -17.27
CA PHE A 264 14.80 15.61 -18.00
C PHE A 264 14.42 15.03 -19.40
N GLY A 265 13.15 15.14 -19.76
CA GLY A 265 12.67 14.78 -21.09
C GLY A 265 12.10 13.37 -21.23
N PRO A 266 11.57 13.04 -22.40
CA PRO A 266 10.74 11.85 -22.62
C PRO A 266 11.49 10.52 -22.42
N ILE A 267 12.78 10.47 -22.74
CA ILE A 267 13.60 9.27 -22.55
C ILE A 267 13.69 8.88 -21.09
N VAL A 268 14.00 9.84 -20.22
CA VAL A 268 14.12 9.61 -18.76
C VAL A 268 12.75 9.30 -18.14
N MET A 269 11.71 10.00 -18.62
CA MET A 269 10.32 9.73 -18.18
C MET A 269 9.90 8.29 -18.48
N ALA A 270 10.15 7.81 -19.71
CA ALA A 270 9.80 6.45 -20.13
C ALA A 270 10.63 5.40 -19.37
N ALA A 271 11.93 5.65 -19.18
CA ALA A 271 12.81 4.78 -18.41
C ALA A 271 12.36 4.66 -16.96
N PHE A 272 12.02 5.78 -16.32
CA PHE A 272 11.52 5.81 -14.94
C PHE A 272 10.16 5.12 -14.81
N ALA A 273 9.22 5.37 -15.73
CA ALA A 273 7.91 4.75 -15.71
C ALA A 273 7.97 3.21 -15.82
N ALA A 274 8.88 2.68 -16.65
CA ALA A 274 9.14 1.24 -16.72
C ALA A 274 9.85 0.72 -15.48
N GLY A 275 10.88 1.43 -15.01
CA GLY A 275 11.67 1.08 -13.83
C GLY A 275 10.83 0.96 -12.58
N VAL A 276 9.99 1.95 -12.28
CA VAL A 276 9.10 1.96 -11.10
C VAL A 276 8.12 0.79 -11.08
N LYS A 277 7.66 0.33 -12.25
CA LYS A 277 6.80 -0.87 -12.32
C LYS A 277 7.58 -2.13 -11.94
N ILE A 278 8.82 -2.25 -12.40
CA ILE A 278 9.69 -3.38 -12.04
C ILE A 278 10.00 -3.34 -10.54
N ASP A 279 10.34 -2.17 -10.02
CA ASP A 279 10.58 -1.97 -8.59
C ASP A 279 9.38 -2.34 -7.72
N ALA A 280 8.18 -1.94 -8.14
CA ALA A 280 6.97 -2.29 -7.42
C ALA A 280 6.84 -3.81 -7.22
N PHE A 281 7.07 -4.62 -8.25
CA PHE A 281 7.08 -6.08 -8.13
C PHE A 281 8.24 -6.60 -7.25
N ALA A 282 9.38 -5.93 -7.26
CA ALA A 282 10.56 -6.35 -6.51
C ALA A 282 10.42 -6.09 -5.00
N TYR A 283 9.92 -4.92 -4.58
CA TYR A 283 9.87 -4.60 -3.14
C TYR A 283 8.49 -4.81 -2.48
N MET A 284 7.39 -4.95 -3.23
CA MET A 284 6.08 -5.25 -2.66
C MET A 284 6.06 -6.43 -1.69
N PRO A 285 6.68 -7.59 -2.03
CA PRO A 285 6.71 -8.71 -1.10
C PRO A 285 7.36 -8.37 0.24
N VAL A 286 8.37 -7.50 0.24
CA VAL A 286 9.05 -7.05 1.47
C VAL A 286 8.17 -6.09 2.27
N GLN A 287 7.43 -5.22 1.59
CA GLN A 287 6.46 -4.33 2.22
C GLN A 287 5.37 -5.12 2.95
N ASP A 288 4.81 -6.13 2.28
CA ASP A 288 3.79 -6.99 2.87
C ASP A 288 4.32 -7.87 4.00
N PHE A 289 5.55 -8.35 3.84
CA PHE A 289 6.25 -9.02 4.94
C PHE A 289 6.41 -8.09 6.15
N GLY A 290 6.75 -6.80 5.94
CA GLY A 290 6.80 -5.78 6.97
C GLY A 290 5.44 -5.55 7.66
N ASN A 291 4.34 -5.59 6.92
CA ASN A 291 2.98 -5.51 7.45
C ASN A 291 2.60 -6.76 8.26
N ALA A 292 2.95 -7.94 7.77
CA ALA A 292 2.77 -9.21 8.48
C ALA A 292 3.58 -9.25 9.78
N PHE A 293 4.84 -8.82 9.71
CA PHE A 293 5.71 -8.65 10.87
C PHE A 293 5.12 -7.67 11.90
N SER A 294 4.54 -6.54 11.45
CA SER A 294 3.84 -5.60 12.33
C SER A 294 2.73 -6.28 13.13
N THR A 295 1.91 -7.10 12.47
CA THR A 295 0.83 -7.86 13.14
C THR A 295 1.39 -8.86 14.14
N PHE A 296 2.45 -9.60 13.76
CA PHE A 296 3.13 -10.53 14.66
C PHE A 296 3.67 -9.82 15.92
N ILE A 297 4.36 -8.69 15.76
CA ILE A 297 4.88 -7.91 16.88
C ILE A 297 3.74 -7.37 17.74
N ALA A 298 2.68 -6.80 17.14
CA ALA A 298 1.56 -6.21 17.87
C ALA A 298 0.83 -7.26 18.75
N GLN A 299 0.56 -8.47 18.22
CA GLN A 299 -0.04 -9.54 19.02
C GLN A 299 0.87 -9.97 20.18
N ASN A 300 2.18 -10.13 19.94
CA ASN A 300 3.12 -10.54 20.98
C ASN A 300 3.37 -9.42 22.00
N TYR A 301 3.29 -8.16 21.58
CA TYR A 301 3.36 -6.99 22.47
C TYR A 301 2.17 -6.95 23.41
N GLY A 302 0.95 -7.10 22.88
CA GLY A 302 -0.25 -7.22 23.71
C GLY A 302 -0.18 -8.41 24.67
N ALA A 303 0.34 -9.56 24.21
CA ALA A 303 0.54 -10.75 25.04
C ALA A 303 1.72 -10.64 26.02
N ARG A 304 2.47 -9.52 26.05
CA ARG A 304 3.67 -9.29 26.89
C ARG A 304 4.77 -10.35 26.70
N LYS A 305 4.91 -10.89 25.48
CA LYS A 305 5.91 -11.94 25.14
C LYS A 305 7.20 -11.33 24.57
N ASN A 306 7.93 -10.59 25.40
CA ASN A 306 9.12 -9.81 24.99
C ASN A 306 10.23 -10.67 24.37
N ASP A 307 10.47 -11.89 24.86
CA ASP A 307 11.47 -12.78 24.26
C ASP A 307 11.08 -13.22 22.86
N ARG A 308 9.78 -13.43 22.64
CA ARG A 308 9.25 -13.78 21.33
C ARG A 308 9.32 -12.59 20.35
N ILE A 309 9.13 -11.37 20.83
CA ILE A 309 9.35 -10.14 20.05
C ILE A 309 10.81 -10.02 19.62
N ARG A 310 11.75 -10.19 20.55
CA ARG A 310 13.20 -10.12 20.25
C ARG A 310 13.63 -11.18 19.23
N SER A 311 13.18 -12.41 19.41
CA SER A 311 13.46 -13.50 18.48
C SER A 311 12.78 -13.29 17.13
N GLY A 312 11.53 -12.79 17.13
CA GLY A 312 10.78 -12.43 15.93
C GLY A 312 11.45 -11.33 15.13
N LEU A 313 11.95 -10.28 15.79
CA LEU A 313 12.70 -9.20 15.15
C LEU A 313 13.97 -9.74 14.44
N LYS A 314 14.76 -10.57 15.11
CA LYS A 314 15.95 -11.19 14.50
C LYS A 314 15.59 -12.04 13.28
N SER A 315 14.56 -12.89 13.41
CA SER A 315 14.09 -13.74 12.31
C SER A 315 13.57 -12.91 11.14
N ALA A 316 12.79 -11.85 11.41
CA ALA A 316 12.26 -10.98 10.37
C ALA A 316 13.37 -10.26 9.62
N VAL A 317 14.37 -9.73 10.32
CA VAL A 317 15.55 -9.10 9.69
C VAL A 317 16.28 -10.11 8.81
N CYS A 318 16.55 -11.33 9.29
CA CYS A 318 17.24 -12.36 8.49
C CYS A 318 16.44 -12.72 7.22
N ILE A 319 15.12 -12.94 7.33
CA ILE A 319 14.27 -13.29 6.20
C ILE A 319 14.20 -12.14 5.18
N SER A 320 13.94 -10.93 5.66
CA SER A 320 13.86 -9.73 4.80
C SER A 320 15.17 -9.47 4.09
N MET A 321 16.32 -9.53 4.80
CA MET A 321 17.63 -9.31 4.19
C MET A 321 17.98 -10.40 3.18
N ALA A 322 17.73 -11.68 3.49
CA ALA A 322 17.95 -12.77 2.55
C ALA A 322 17.12 -12.59 1.26
N PHE A 323 15.83 -12.24 1.40
CA PHE A 323 14.97 -11.94 0.25
C PHE A 323 15.49 -10.74 -0.54
N CYS A 324 15.80 -9.63 0.13
CA CYS A 324 16.29 -8.42 -0.52
C CYS A 324 17.60 -8.65 -1.28
N ILE A 325 18.55 -9.43 -0.71
CA ILE A 325 19.80 -9.77 -1.40
C ILE A 325 19.53 -10.57 -2.69
N VAL A 326 18.63 -11.55 -2.62
CA VAL A 326 18.27 -12.36 -3.79
C VAL A 326 17.61 -11.48 -4.87
N ILE A 327 16.62 -10.68 -4.49
CA ILE A 327 15.93 -9.79 -5.44
C ILE A 327 16.88 -8.72 -5.99
N SER A 328 17.73 -8.12 -5.15
CA SER A 328 18.76 -7.18 -5.61
C SER A 328 19.68 -7.81 -6.66
N ALA A 329 20.16 -9.03 -6.42
CA ALA A 329 20.99 -9.73 -7.38
C ALA A 329 20.24 -10.02 -8.70
N LEU A 330 19.00 -10.48 -8.61
CA LEU A 330 18.16 -10.74 -9.79
C LEU A 330 17.89 -9.47 -10.60
N VAL A 331 17.45 -8.39 -9.96
CA VAL A 331 17.18 -7.12 -10.65
C VAL A 331 18.46 -6.54 -11.24
N PHE A 332 19.59 -6.58 -10.52
CA PHE A 332 20.87 -6.07 -11.01
C PHE A 332 21.38 -6.83 -12.26
N ILE A 333 21.32 -8.17 -12.22
CA ILE A 333 21.79 -9.05 -13.30
C ILE A 333 20.85 -8.97 -14.50
N PHE A 334 19.53 -9.04 -14.26
CA PHE A 334 18.52 -9.08 -15.29
C PHE A 334 17.90 -7.71 -15.62
N ALA A 335 18.53 -6.59 -15.22
CA ALA A 335 18.01 -5.23 -15.44
C ALA A 335 17.66 -4.98 -16.92
N LYS A 336 18.51 -5.39 -17.88
CA LYS A 336 18.26 -5.21 -19.31
C LYS A 336 17.08 -6.06 -19.83
N PRO A 337 16.99 -7.37 -19.59
CA PRO A 337 15.81 -8.16 -19.93
C PRO A 337 14.52 -7.65 -19.30
N LEU A 338 14.56 -7.23 -18.03
CA LEU A 338 13.40 -6.69 -17.32
C LEU A 338 12.88 -5.40 -17.98
N MET A 339 13.79 -4.47 -18.35
CA MET A 339 13.41 -3.27 -19.10
C MET A 339 12.79 -3.60 -20.46
N SER A 340 13.32 -4.60 -21.18
CA SER A 340 12.82 -5.02 -22.48
C SER A 340 11.42 -5.66 -22.46
N ILE A 341 10.88 -5.96 -21.28
CA ILE A 341 9.46 -6.37 -21.13
C ILE A 341 8.52 -5.18 -21.36
N PHE A 342 8.94 -3.97 -20.95
CA PHE A 342 8.10 -2.78 -20.97
C PHE A 342 8.44 -1.78 -22.08
N VAL A 343 9.63 -1.89 -22.66
CA VAL A 343 10.18 -0.95 -23.66
C VAL A 343 10.62 -1.73 -24.88
N ASP A 344 10.32 -1.20 -26.08
CA ASP A 344 10.74 -1.82 -27.32
C ASP A 344 12.28 -1.95 -27.38
N ALA A 345 12.75 -3.08 -27.92
CA ALA A 345 14.18 -3.39 -27.99
C ALA A 345 15.00 -2.39 -28.83
N ASN A 346 14.34 -1.64 -29.70
CA ASN A 346 14.95 -0.61 -30.55
C ASN A 346 15.19 0.71 -29.77
N GLU A 347 14.51 0.93 -28.65
CA GLU A 347 14.65 2.12 -27.81
C GLU A 347 15.84 2.00 -26.85
N ILE A 348 17.05 1.95 -27.43
CA ILE A 348 18.30 1.64 -26.71
C ILE A 348 18.58 2.63 -25.58
N GLU A 349 18.33 3.93 -25.80
CA GLU A 349 18.58 4.99 -24.82
C GLU A 349 17.66 4.84 -23.58
N ILE A 350 16.38 4.55 -23.79
CA ILE A 350 15.42 4.32 -22.71
C ILE A 350 15.82 3.09 -21.89
N ILE A 351 16.21 2.00 -22.57
CA ILE A 351 16.67 0.79 -21.91
C ILE A 351 17.94 1.04 -21.10
N GLN A 352 18.92 1.78 -21.64
CA GLN A 352 20.16 2.09 -20.92
C GLN A 352 19.92 2.92 -19.66
N GLU A 353 19.06 3.94 -19.74
CA GLU A 353 18.73 4.76 -18.59
C GLU A 353 17.92 3.98 -17.54
N GLY A 354 16.96 3.15 -17.97
CA GLY A 354 16.22 2.28 -17.07
C GLY A 354 17.10 1.22 -16.40
N VAL A 355 18.08 0.65 -17.12
CA VAL A 355 19.07 -0.27 -16.53
C VAL A 355 19.94 0.43 -15.49
N ARG A 356 20.32 1.71 -15.73
CA ARG A 356 21.07 2.51 -14.77
C ARG A 356 20.26 2.74 -13.49
N TYR A 357 18.99 3.14 -13.65
CA TYR A 357 18.04 3.29 -12.56
C TYR A 357 17.92 2.00 -11.73
N LEU A 358 17.56 0.88 -12.35
CA LEU A 358 17.37 -0.41 -11.69
C LEU A 358 18.64 -0.92 -10.99
N ARG A 359 19.82 -0.66 -11.55
CA ARG A 359 21.08 -1.05 -10.91
C ARG A 359 21.41 -0.20 -9.69
N ILE A 360 21.07 1.08 -9.70
CA ILE A 360 21.30 1.95 -8.55
C ILE A 360 20.30 1.62 -7.43
N GLU A 361 19.00 1.64 -7.70
CA GLU A 361 17.99 1.36 -6.67
C GLU A 361 18.01 -0.11 -6.24
N GLY A 362 18.04 -1.02 -7.20
CA GLY A 362 17.99 -2.45 -6.97
C GLY A 362 19.15 -2.99 -6.13
N ALA A 363 20.34 -2.38 -6.21
CA ALA A 363 21.47 -2.76 -5.36
C ALA A 363 21.22 -2.53 -3.86
N PHE A 364 20.27 -1.65 -3.51
CA PHE A 364 20.02 -1.21 -2.14
C PHE A 364 18.65 -1.60 -1.58
N TYR A 365 17.97 -2.59 -2.15
CA TYR A 365 16.67 -3.06 -1.61
C TYR A 365 16.75 -3.52 -0.16
N CYS A 366 17.93 -3.88 0.35
CA CYS A 366 18.11 -4.13 1.79
C CYS A 366 17.76 -2.91 2.66
N GLY A 367 18.01 -1.69 2.17
CA GLY A 367 17.63 -0.45 2.86
C GLY A 367 16.12 -0.31 2.98
N ILE A 368 15.38 -0.40 1.86
CA ILE A 368 13.91 -0.32 1.92
C ILE A 368 13.31 -1.48 2.73
N GLY A 369 13.89 -2.67 2.66
CA GLY A 369 13.46 -3.82 3.46
C GLY A 369 13.61 -3.58 4.97
N CYS A 370 14.73 -2.98 5.40
CA CYS A 370 14.95 -2.56 6.79
C CYS A 370 13.92 -1.50 7.20
N LEU A 371 13.67 -0.51 6.35
CA LEU A 371 12.74 0.58 6.60
C LEU A 371 11.29 0.09 6.80
N PHE A 372 10.81 -0.86 5.99
CA PHE A 372 9.49 -1.46 6.17
C PHE A 372 9.37 -2.24 7.48
N LEU A 373 10.42 -2.92 7.91
CA LEU A 373 10.44 -3.58 9.22
C LEU A 373 10.41 -2.55 10.36
N LEU A 374 11.11 -1.43 10.24
CA LEU A 374 11.09 -0.35 11.23
C LEU A 374 9.71 0.32 11.30
N TYR A 375 9.06 0.57 10.17
CA TYR A 375 7.67 1.06 10.14
C TYR A 375 6.72 0.10 10.86
N GLY A 376 6.82 -1.19 10.55
CA GLY A 376 6.03 -2.24 11.19
C GLY A 376 6.28 -2.34 12.69
N LEU A 377 7.55 -2.28 13.09
CA LEU A 377 7.96 -2.35 14.50
C LEU A 377 7.39 -1.21 15.32
N TYR A 378 7.60 0.04 14.89
CA TYR A 378 7.16 1.20 15.68
C TYR A 378 5.64 1.32 15.75
N ARG A 379 4.94 1.02 14.67
CA ARG A 379 3.48 0.92 14.68
C ARG A 379 3.00 -0.13 15.66
N ALA A 380 3.61 -1.31 15.65
CA ALA A 380 3.24 -2.43 16.52
C ALA A 380 3.59 -2.24 18.01
N LEU A 381 4.57 -1.40 18.32
CA LEU A 381 4.96 -1.06 19.68
C LEU A 381 4.24 0.19 20.24
N GLY A 382 3.18 0.64 19.58
CA GLY A 382 2.41 1.78 20.07
C GLY A 382 3.02 3.15 19.78
N ARG A 383 3.96 3.24 18.83
CA ARG A 383 4.67 4.48 18.49
C ARG A 383 4.58 4.84 16.99
N PRO A 384 3.36 4.94 16.42
CA PRO A 384 3.20 5.20 14.99
C PRO A 384 3.79 6.54 14.54
N GLY A 385 3.91 7.53 15.46
CA GLY A 385 4.58 8.80 15.18
C GLY A 385 6.04 8.64 14.73
N MET A 386 6.74 7.62 15.25
CA MET A 386 8.11 7.34 14.79
C MET A 386 8.14 6.85 13.33
N SER A 387 7.15 6.07 12.90
CA SER A 387 7.03 5.66 11.50
C SER A 387 6.82 6.88 10.59
N VAL A 388 6.05 7.89 11.03
CA VAL A 388 5.90 9.16 10.31
C VAL A 388 7.25 9.89 10.21
N VAL A 389 7.98 10.00 11.30
CA VAL A 389 9.32 10.65 11.32
C VAL A 389 10.26 9.97 10.33
N LEU A 390 10.33 8.64 10.32
CA LEU A 390 11.17 7.90 9.38
C LEU A 390 10.73 8.12 7.92
N THR A 391 9.44 8.20 7.66
CA THR A 391 8.91 8.49 6.32
C THR A 391 9.29 9.90 5.87
N VAL A 392 9.15 10.90 6.75
CA VAL A 392 9.54 12.28 6.45
C VAL A 392 11.06 12.38 6.20
N ILE A 393 11.88 11.70 6.99
CA ILE A 393 13.34 11.66 6.77
C ILE A 393 13.64 11.00 5.43
N SER A 394 13.10 9.82 5.16
CA SER A 394 13.37 9.09 3.92
C SER A 394 12.97 9.90 2.69
N LEU A 395 11.72 10.36 2.63
CA LEU A 395 11.19 11.04 1.45
C LEU A 395 11.60 12.51 1.38
N GLY A 396 11.64 13.21 2.51
CA GLY A 396 12.12 14.60 2.55
C GLY A 396 13.57 14.71 2.09
N THR A 397 14.44 13.84 2.60
CA THR A 397 15.83 13.79 2.14
C THR A 397 15.93 13.40 0.66
N ARG A 398 15.15 12.40 0.23
CA ARG A 398 15.09 11.99 -1.19
C ARG A 398 14.73 13.17 -2.08
N VAL A 399 13.68 13.92 -1.77
CA VAL A 399 13.25 15.08 -2.57
C VAL A 399 14.35 16.15 -2.59
N VAL A 400 14.85 16.56 -1.44
CA VAL A 400 15.90 17.59 -1.36
C VAL A 400 17.16 17.18 -2.12
N LEU A 401 17.63 15.96 -1.90
CA LEU A 401 18.81 15.43 -2.59
C LEU A 401 18.59 15.25 -4.09
N ALA A 402 17.39 14.85 -4.52
CA ALA A 402 17.08 14.73 -5.94
C ALA A 402 17.28 16.08 -6.67
N TYR A 403 16.79 17.18 -6.11
CA TYR A 403 16.98 18.52 -6.69
C TYR A 403 18.44 18.98 -6.62
N ILE A 404 19.13 18.76 -5.52
CA ILE A 404 20.54 19.16 -5.37
C ILE A 404 21.46 18.32 -6.26
N LEU A 405 21.37 17.00 -6.17
CA LEU A 405 22.27 16.11 -6.91
C LEU A 405 22.00 16.13 -8.41
N SER A 406 20.73 16.31 -8.83
CA SER A 406 20.43 16.40 -10.26
C SER A 406 21.08 17.60 -10.95
N SER A 407 21.28 18.71 -10.24
CA SER A 407 22.00 19.88 -10.76
C SER A 407 23.51 19.64 -10.89
N ILE A 408 24.10 18.66 -10.19
CA ILE A 408 25.53 18.38 -10.16
C ILE A 408 25.90 17.20 -11.08
N VAL A 409 25.16 16.09 -10.97
CA VAL A 409 25.45 14.82 -11.67
C VAL A 409 24.33 14.37 -12.61
N GLY A 410 23.40 15.27 -12.93
CA GLY A 410 22.28 14.98 -13.83
C GLY A 410 21.30 13.94 -13.24
N VAL A 411 20.67 13.18 -14.12
CA VAL A 411 19.63 12.18 -13.78
C VAL A 411 20.09 11.18 -12.72
N CYS A 412 21.35 10.76 -12.75
CA CYS A 412 21.91 9.83 -11.76
C CYS A 412 21.75 10.34 -10.32
N GLY A 413 21.76 11.68 -10.11
CA GLY A 413 21.55 12.29 -8.81
C GLY A 413 20.16 12.00 -8.25
N ILE A 414 19.15 11.90 -9.12
CA ILE A 414 17.79 11.55 -8.72
C ILE A 414 17.78 10.09 -8.22
N TRP A 415 18.40 9.18 -8.98
CA TRP A 415 18.45 7.76 -8.63
C TRP A 415 19.17 7.50 -7.30
N TRP A 416 20.31 8.14 -7.07
CA TRP A 416 21.06 8.02 -5.84
C TRP A 416 20.35 8.63 -4.61
N SER A 417 19.49 9.62 -4.81
CA SER A 417 18.74 10.25 -3.71
C SER A 417 17.84 9.24 -2.97
N VAL A 418 17.38 8.21 -3.66
CA VAL A 418 16.47 7.20 -3.13
C VAL A 418 17.14 6.32 -2.07
N PRO A 419 18.22 5.58 -2.38
CA PRO A 419 18.88 4.75 -1.38
C PRO A 419 19.50 5.58 -0.25
N ILE A 420 19.98 6.78 -0.51
CA ILE A 420 20.49 7.67 0.56
C ILE A 420 19.36 8.00 1.55
N GLY A 421 18.16 8.31 1.06
CA GLY A 421 16.99 8.55 1.89
C GLY A 421 16.63 7.36 2.77
N TRP A 422 16.69 6.14 2.23
CA TRP A 422 16.47 4.90 3.00
C TRP A 422 17.50 4.73 4.10
N PHE A 423 18.78 4.88 3.79
CA PHE A 423 19.87 4.74 4.77
C PHE A 423 19.77 5.75 5.92
N LEU A 424 19.44 6.98 5.63
CA LEU A 424 19.29 8.00 6.69
C LEU A 424 18.11 7.69 7.61
N ALA A 425 17.00 7.25 7.06
CA ALA A 425 15.86 6.82 7.84
C ALA A 425 16.19 5.56 8.68
N ASP A 426 16.87 4.56 8.09
CA ASP A 426 17.30 3.35 8.79
C ASP A 426 18.23 3.66 9.95
N ILE A 427 19.25 4.49 9.74
CA ILE A 427 20.18 4.92 10.80
C ILE A 427 19.40 5.59 11.93
N THR A 428 18.49 6.51 11.59
CA THR A 428 17.65 7.20 12.58
C THR A 428 16.77 6.21 13.35
N GLY A 429 16.12 5.28 12.64
CA GLY A 429 15.28 4.26 13.25
C GLY A 429 16.07 3.34 14.17
N LEU A 430 17.22 2.84 13.73
CA LEU A 430 18.07 1.96 14.53
C LEU A 430 18.67 2.69 15.75
N PHE A 431 19.02 3.96 15.60
CA PHE A 431 19.48 4.79 16.71
C PHE A 431 18.39 4.97 17.77
N TYR A 432 17.16 5.31 17.34
CA TYR A 432 16.01 5.43 18.23
C TYR A 432 15.69 4.10 18.93
N TYR A 433 15.76 2.97 18.20
CA TYR A 433 15.59 1.65 18.81
C TYR A 433 16.62 1.37 19.91
N LYS A 434 17.91 1.67 19.67
CA LYS A 434 18.96 1.48 20.67
C LYS A 434 18.76 2.38 21.88
N ALA A 435 18.43 3.65 21.67
CA ALA A 435 18.24 4.64 22.73
C ALA A 435 17.04 4.31 23.64
N LYS A 436 15.94 3.83 23.03
CA LYS A 436 14.67 3.59 23.72
C LYS A 436 14.39 2.11 24.03
N LYS A 437 15.36 1.23 23.83
CA LYS A 437 15.17 -0.23 23.98
C LYS A 437 14.58 -0.65 25.32
N LYS A 438 14.96 0.03 26.42
CA LYS A 438 14.44 -0.26 27.77
C LYS A 438 12.98 0.20 27.98
N GLU A 439 12.51 1.19 27.20
CA GLU A 439 11.14 1.69 27.26
C GLU A 439 10.22 0.93 26.30
N LEU A 440 10.78 0.26 25.31
CA LEU A 440 10.04 -0.46 24.29
C LEU A 440 9.71 -1.90 24.71
N PHE A 441 10.47 -2.45 25.65
CA PHE A 441 10.36 -3.80 26.19
C PHE A 441 10.51 -3.78 27.71
#